data_9cb29ef87af57387af866b7d868dc6e9
#
_entry.id   9cb29ef87af57387af866b7d868dc6e9
#
_cell.length_a   1.000
_cell.length_b   1.000
_cell.length_c   1.000
_cell.angle_alpha   90.00
_cell.angle_beta   90.00
_cell.angle_gamma   90.00
#
_symmetry.space_group_name_H-M   'P 1'
#
loop_
_entity.id
_entity.type
_entity.pdbx_description
1 polymer ?
#
loop_
_entity_poly.entity_id
_entity_poly.type
_entity_poly.pdbx_seq_one_letter_code
_entity_poly.pdbx_strand_id
1 'polypeptide(L)'
;MLAPRIIPCLLVHNKGLVKTVKFKEGKYVGDPINAVKIFNEKESDELIVLDIDATVEGREPDYKMIENLAAECRMPLCYGGGIKTVEQATRIFNLGVEKIALSSAVIENLKLVSDISKEVGSQSVVVVIDVKKKMFGGYDIYTHNGTKKTNIDLEKFIIELQSLGIGEIVINSIDNDGVMKGYDI
;
A
#
# COMPACT_ATOMS: atom_id res chain seq x y z
N MET A 1 3.96 -20.97 -16.06
CA MET A 1 4.25 -19.51 -16.12
C MET A 1 3.17 -18.84 -15.28
N LEU A 2 3.49 -18.03 -14.29
CA LEU A 2 2.49 -17.29 -13.52
C LEU A 2 1.93 -16.19 -14.44
N ALA A 3 0.60 -16.10 -14.53
CA ALA A 3 -0.05 -15.02 -15.26
C ALA A 3 0.15 -13.68 -14.52
N PRO A 4 0.34 -12.55 -15.23
CA PRO A 4 0.36 -11.25 -14.59
C PRO A 4 -1.02 -10.96 -13.97
N ARG A 5 -1.03 -10.34 -12.78
CA ARG A 5 -2.26 -9.89 -12.11
C ARG A 5 -2.47 -8.40 -12.35
N ILE A 6 -3.72 -8.02 -12.53
CA ILE A 6 -4.13 -6.61 -12.59
C ILE A 6 -4.70 -6.23 -11.23
N ILE A 7 -3.97 -5.40 -10.50
CA ILE A 7 -4.29 -4.99 -9.13
C ILE A 7 -4.50 -3.47 -9.09
N PRO A 8 -5.74 -2.98 -9.16
CA PRO A 8 -6.01 -1.55 -8.98
C PRO A 8 -5.57 -1.10 -7.58
N CYS A 9 -4.94 0.07 -7.52
CA CYS A 9 -4.54 0.70 -6.26
C CYS A 9 -5.35 1.99 -6.06
N LEU A 10 -6.18 2.03 -5.03
CA LEU A 10 -7.05 3.14 -4.69
C LEU A 10 -6.45 3.95 -3.54
N LEU A 11 -6.37 5.26 -3.71
CA LEU A 11 -5.89 6.18 -2.68
C LEU A 11 -7.08 6.83 -1.97
N VAL A 12 -7.12 6.68 -0.64
CA VAL A 12 -8.15 7.32 0.21
C VAL A 12 -7.54 8.55 0.88
N HIS A 13 -8.20 9.69 0.69
CA HIS A 13 -7.92 10.97 1.34
C HIS A 13 -9.23 11.57 1.85
N ASN A 14 -9.29 11.96 3.13
CA ASN A 14 -10.50 12.49 3.76
C ASN A 14 -11.74 11.60 3.51
N LYS A 15 -11.58 10.27 3.64
CA LYS A 15 -12.61 9.23 3.41
C LYS A 15 -13.13 9.12 1.99
N GLY A 16 -12.61 9.85 1.03
CA GLY A 16 -12.95 9.79 -0.39
C GLY A 16 -11.78 9.28 -1.23
N LEU A 17 -12.05 8.79 -2.43
CA LEU A 17 -11.01 8.42 -3.37
C LEU A 17 -10.43 9.64 -4.06
N VAL A 18 -9.12 9.64 -4.19
CA VAL A 18 -8.39 10.67 -4.92
C VAL A 18 -7.45 10.09 -5.96
N LYS A 19 -7.20 10.88 -7.00
CA LYS A 19 -6.06 10.71 -7.91
C LYS A 19 -5.07 11.82 -7.64
N THR A 20 -3.80 11.46 -7.57
CA THR A 20 -2.68 12.39 -7.41
C THR A 20 -1.88 12.51 -8.69
N VAL A 21 -1.04 13.52 -8.79
CA VAL A 21 0.02 13.67 -9.79
C VAL A 21 1.32 13.90 -9.04
N LYS A 22 2.25 12.96 -9.13
CA LYS A 22 3.53 12.98 -8.39
C LYS A 22 3.31 13.17 -6.88
N PHE A 23 2.32 12.45 -6.33
CA PHE A 23 1.88 12.52 -4.93
C PHE A 23 1.39 13.90 -4.48
N LYS A 24 0.98 14.73 -5.42
CA LYS A 24 0.46 16.09 -5.16
C LYS A 24 -0.93 16.24 -5.75
N GLU A 25 -1.62 17.31 -5.36
CA GLU A 25 -2.89 17.76 -5.96
C GLU A 25 -3.94 16.65 -6.02
N GLY A 26 -4.32 16.11 -4.87
CA GLY A 26 -5.34 15.07 -4.78
C GLY A 26 -6.69 15.53 -5.34
N LYS A 27 -7.03 15.05 -6.55
CA LYS A 27 -8.34 15.30 -7.15
C LYS A 27 -9.32 14.22 -6.72
N TYR A 28 -10.42 14.61 -6.08
CA TYR A 28 -11.50 13.69 -5.73
C TYR A 28 -12.07 12.99 -6.97
N VAL A 29 -12.24 11.69 -6.89
CA VAL A 29 -12.73 10.87 -8.01
C VAL A 29 -13.92 9.97 -7.65
N GLY A 30 -14.31 9.89 -6.40
CA GLY A 30 -15.48 9.14 -5.99
C GLY A 30 -15.44 8.55 -4.58
N ASP A 31 -16.43 7.74 -4.31
CA ASP A 31 -16.58 7.00 -3.06
C ASP A 31 -15.86 5.64 -3.14
N PRO A 32 -15.13 5.21 -2.08
CA PRO A 32 -14.41 3.95 -2.08
C PRO A 32 -15.29 2.72 -2.31
N ILE A 33 -16.47 2.66 -1.71
CA ILE A 33 -17.38 1.52 -1.84
C ILE A 33 -17.91 1.39 -3.27
N ASN A 34 -18.23 2.51 -3.92
CA ASN A 34 -18.67 2.50 -5.30
C ASN A 34 -17.56 2.02 -6.24
N ALA A 35 -16.31 2.38 -5.97
CA ALA A 35 -15.17 1.88 -6.75
C ALA A 35 -14.98 0.37 -6.58
N VAL A 36 -15.11 -0.17 -5.36
CA VAL A 36 -15.07 -1.61 -5.12
C VAL A 36 -16.12 -2.34 -5.96
N LYS A 37 -17.36 -1.84 -6.02
CA LYS A 37 -18.43 -2.42 -6.87
C LYS A 37 -18.02 -2.45 -8.34
N ILE A 38 -17.44 -1.38 -8.86
CA ILE A 38 -16.99 -1.31 -10.25
C ILE A 38 -15.89 -2.35 -10.50
N PHE A 39 -14.93 -2.51 -9.59
CA PHE A 39 -13.84 -3.49 -9.77
C PHE A 39 -14.31 -4.93 -9.57
N ASN A 40 -15.34 -5.18 -8.74
CA ASN A 40 -16.04 -6.47 -8.69
C ASN A 40 -16.63 -6.85 -10.07
N GLU A 41 -17.32 -5.90 -10.74
CA GLU A 41 -17.90 -6.13 -12.08
C GLU A 41 -16.84 -6.29 -13.16
N LYS A 42 -15.65 -5.71 -12.97
CA LYS A 42 -14.52 -5.85 -13.90
C LYS A 42 -13.67 -7.09 -13.64
N GLU A 43 -14.01 -7.88 -12.64
CA GLU A 43 -13.29 -9.10 -12.27
C GLU A 43 -11.78 -8.88 -12.09
N SER A 44 -11.42 -7.79 -11.39
CA SER A 44 -10.01 -7.50 -11.07
C SER A 44 -9.43 -8.62 -10.19
N ASP A 45 -8.16 -8.97 -10.39
CA ASP A 45 -7.51 -10.08 -9.68
C ASP A 45 -7.38 -9.84 -8.19
N GLU A 46 -7.18 -8.57 -7.79
CA GLU A 46 -7.00 -8.13 -6.40
C GLU A 46 -7.25 -6.61 -6.34
N LEU A 47 -7.49 -6.07 -5.16
CA LEU A 47 -7.64 -4.62 -4.94
C LEU A 47 -6.76 -4.16 -3.78
N ILE A 48 -6.01 -3.07 -3.98
CA ILE A 48 -5.27 -2.39 -2.93
C ILE A 48 -5.98 -1.08 -2.58
N VAL A 49 -6.21 -0.83 -1.30
CA VAL A 49 -6.74 0.44 -0.78
C VAL A 49 -5.75 1.03 0.22
N LEU A 50 -5.25 2.22 -0.06
CA LEU A 50 -4.27 2.93 0.77
C LEU A 50 -4.89 4.20 1.36
N ASP A 51 -5.04 4.26 2.69
CA ASP A 51 -5.33 5.51 3.40
C ASP A 51 -4.02 6.31 3.51
N ILE A 52 -3.91 7.32 2.65
CA ILE A 52 -2.68 8.14 2.55
C ILE A 52 -2.57 9.18 3.67
N ASP A 53 -3.63 9.40 4.45
CA ASP A 53 -3.64 10.37 5.55
C ASP A 53 -3.20 9.74 6.88
N ALA A 54 -3.59 8.49 7.14
CA ALA A 54 -3.47 7.87 8.45
C ALA A 54 -2.05 7.94 9.04
N THR A 55 -1.02 7.68 8.23
CA THR A 55 0.38 7.77 8.67
C THR A 55 0.81 9.22 8.91
N VAL A 56 0.46 10.13 8.01
CA VAL A 56 0.85 11.55 8.08
C VAL A 56 0.20 12.24 9.29
N GLU A 57 -1.05 11.92 9.56
CA GLU A 57 -1.83 12.47 10.69
C GLU A 57 -1.60 11.71 12.00
N GLY A 58 -0.82 10.62 11.97
CA GLY A 58 -0.57 9.78 13.13
C GLY A 58 -1.80 9.01 13.63
N ARG A 59 -2.81 8.82 12.77
CA ARG A 59 -4.05 8.11 13.10
C ARG A 59 -3.87 6.59 13.04
N GLU A 60 -4.76 5.90 13.74
CA GLU A 60 -5.00 4.48 13.52
C GLU A 60 -5.73 4.22 12.20
N PRO A 61 -5.70 2.97 11.69
CA PRO A 61 -6.55 2.55 10.57
C PRO A 61 -8.02 2.84 10.82
N ASP A 62 -8.75 3.27 9.79
CA ASP A 62 -10.21 3.46 9.87
C ASP A 62 -10.91 2.09 9.77
N TYR A 63 -11.03 1.42 10.91
CA TYR A 63 -11.60 0.06 10.99
C TYR A 63 -13.04 -0.01 10.46
N LYS A 64 -13.83 1.09 10.60
CA LYS A 64 -15.20 1.09 10.07
C LYS A 64 -15.24 1.15 8.55
N MET A 65 -14.35 1.94 7.95
CA MET A 65 -14.19 1.97 6.50
C MET A 65 -13.69 0.61 5.99
N ILE A 66 -12.70 0.00 6.66
CA ILE A 66 -12.14 -1.31 6.30
C ILE A 66 -13.23 -2.39 6.33
N GLU A 67 -14.04 -2.45 7.40
CA GLU A 67 -15.17 -3.38 7.52
C GLU A 67 -16.14 -3.24 6.35
N ASN A 68 -16.51 -2.00 6.00
CA ASN A 68 -17.43 -1.75 4.89
C ASN A 68 -16.81 -2.16 3.53
N LEU A 69 -15.52 -1.90 3.32
CA LEU A 69 -14.80 -2.31 2.10
C LEU A 69 -14.74 -3.83 1.98
N ALA A 70 -14.36 -4.53 3.07
CA ALA A 70 -14.26 -5.98 3.08
C ALA A 70 -15.62 -6.66 2.87
N ALA A 71 -16.69 -6.11 3.45
CA ALA A 71 -18.05 -6.63 3.25
C ALA A 71 -18.55 -6.54 1.80
N GLU A 72 -18.08 -5.53 1.04
CA GLU A 72 -18.48 -5.32 -0.36
C GLU A 72 -17.52 -6.01 -1.35
N CYS A 73 -16.24 -6.17 -1.00
CA CYS A 73 -15.21 -6.68 -1.90
C CYS A 73 -15.36 -8.18 -2.13
N ARG A 74 -15.36 -8.62 -3.41
CA ARG A 74 -15.45 -10.03 -3.82
C ARG A 74 -14.12 -10.59 -4.31
N MET A 75 -13.13 -9.72 -4.52
CA MET A 75 -11.76 -10.09 -4.85
C MET A 75 -10.88 -9.93 -3.59
N PRO A 76 -9.69 -10.54 -3.55
CA PRO A 76 -8.75 -10.31 -2.45
C PRO A 76 -8.50 -8.83 -2.21
N LEU A 77 -8.69 -8.39 -0.96
CA LEU A 77 -8.50 -7.01 -0.54
C LEU A 77 -7.20 -6.84 0.24
N CYS A 78 -6.38 -5.90 -0.18
CA CYS A 78 -5.20 -5.43 0.53
C CYS A 78 -5.47 -4.02 1.08
N TYR A 79 -5.26 -3.82 2.37
CA TYR A 79 -5.40 -2.50 3.00
C TYR A 79 -4.08 -1.99 3.55
N GLY A 80 -3.80 -0.69 3.36
CA GLY A 80 -2.65 0.01 3.94
C GLY A 80 -3.02 1.39 4.47
N GLY A 81 -2.22 1.85 5.43
CA GLY A 81 -2.37 3.15 6.09
C GLY A 81 -2.55 3.05 7.59
N GLY A 82 -1.67 3.69 8.34
CA GLY A 82 -1.75 3.80 9.80
C GLY A 82 -1.39 2.55 10.60
N ILE A 83 -0.98 1.44 9.96
CA ILE A 83 -0.63 0.18 10.63
C ILE A 83 0.76 0.29 11.25
N LYS A 84 0.85 0.13 12.58
CA LYS A 84 2.09 0.28 13.37
C LYS A 84 2.33 -0.88 14.34
N THR A 85 1.35 -1.75 14.56
CA THR A 85 1.45 -2.87 15.50
C THR A 85 0.85 -4.16 14.94
N VAL A 86 1.24 -5.29 15.53
CA VAL A 86 0.70 -6.62 15.19
C VAL A 86 -0.78 -6.70 15.51
N GLU A 87 -1.22 -6.10 16.62
CA GLU A 87 -2.62 -6.09 17.04
C GLU A 87 -3.51 -5.35 16.03
N GLN A 88 -3.04 -4.22 15.49
CA GLN A 88 -3.74 -3.49 14.44
C GLN A 88 -3.86 -4.34 13.16
N ALA A 89 -2.77 -5.01 12.76
CA ALA A 89 -2.79 -5.93 11.63
C ALA A 89 -3.80 -7.06 11.84
N THR A 90 -3.73 -7.77 12.97
CA THR A 90 -4.65 -8.87 13.32
C THR A 90 -6.11 -8.40 13.31
N ARG A 91 -6.38 -7.20 13.84
CA ARG A 91 -7.72 -6.61 13.82
C ARG A 91 -8.22 -6.39 12.39
N ILE A 92 -7.37 -5.93 11.47
CA ILE A 92 -7.73 -5.73 10.07
C ILE A 92 -8.07 -7.06 9.39
N PHE A 93 -7.28 -8.12 9.62
CA PHE A 93 -7.60 -9.46 9.10
C PHE A 93 -8.95 -9.99 9.63
N ASN A 94 -9.26 -9.75 10.90
CA ASN A 94 -10.53 -10.14 11.49
C ASN A 94 -11.75 -9.41 10.88
N LEU A 95 -11.55 -8.32 10.16
CA LEU A 95 -12.58 -7.61 9.40
C LEU A 95 -12.78 -8.17 7.98
N GLY A 96 -12.01 -9.19 7.58
CA GLY A 96 -12.17 -9.86 6.28
C GLY A 96 -11.20 -9.36 5.20
N VAL A 97 -10.13 -8.67 5.58
CA VAL A 97 -9.05 -8.28 4.65
C VAL A 97 -8.05 -9.44 4.52
N GLU A 98 -7.58 -9.75 3.32
CA GLU A 98 -6.65 -10.87 3.06
C GLU A 98 -5.19 -10.46 3.10
N LYS A 99 -4.87 -9.20 2.84
CA LYS A 99 -3.51 -8.67 2.87
C LYS A 99 -3.44 -7.30 3.52
N ILE A 100 -2.30 -6.98 4.08
CA ILE A 100 -1.98 -5.63 4.56
C ILE A 100 -0.79 -5.07 3.82
N ALA A 101 -0.82 -3.76 3.56
CA ALA A 101 0.26 -3.01 2.94
C ALA A 101 0.93 -2.11 3.99
N LEU A 102 2.22 -2.31 4.18
CA LEU A 102 3.07 -1.55 5.09
C LEU A 102 4.05 -0.70 4.28
N SER A 103 4.29 0.54 4.69
CA SER A 103 5.29 1.42 4.07
C SER A 103 6.17 2.08 5.14
N SER A 104 5.86 3.29 5.58
CA SER A 104 6.69 4.05 6.53
C SER A 104 7.02 3.29 7.82
N ALA A 105 6.07 2.51 8.34
CA ALA A 105 6.25 1.71 9.55
C ALA A 105 7.36 0.66 9.41
N VAL A 106 7.56 0.09 8.23
CA VAL A 106 8.63 -0.89 7.96
C VAL A 106 9.99 -0.21 7.98
N ILE A 107 10.09 1.00 7.45
CA ILE A 107 11.33 1.78 7.44
C ILE A 107 11.74 2.20 8.86
N GLU A 108 10.76 2.44 9.72
CA GLU A 108 11.00 2.78 11.12
C GLU A 108 11.31 1.56 11.99
N ASN A 109 10.71 0.40 11.67
CA ASN A 109 10.84 -0.83 12.44
C ASN A 109 10.69 -2.08 11.56
N LEU A 110 11.79 -2.58 11.03
CA LEU A 110 11.83 -3.80 10.22
C LEU A 110 11.31 -5.05 10.96
N LYS A 111 11.48 -5.09 12.29
CA LYS A 111 11.00 -6.22 13.10
C LYS A 111 9.47 -6.37 13.01
N LEU A 112 8.75 -5.29 12.82
CA LEU A 112 7.29 -5.31 12.66
C LEU A 112 6.86 -6.26 11.54
N VAL A 113 7.57 -6.27 10.42
CA VAL A 113 7.30 -7.16 9.28
C VAL A 113 7.35 -8.62 9.70
N SER A 114 8.45 -9.02 10.36
CA SER A 114 8.62 -10.42 10.76
C SER A 114 7.64 -10.83 11.86
N ASP A 115 7.29 -9.93 12.76
CA ASP A 115 6.32 -10.20 13.83
C ASP A 115 4.91 -10.36 13.25
N ILE A 116 4.50 -9.50 12.32
CA ILE A 116 3.22 -9.65 11.60
C ILE A 116 3.22 -10.91 10.73
N SER A 117 4.30 -11.17 9.98
CA SER A 117 4.38 -12.35 9.09
C SER A 117 4.28 -13.66 9.86
N LYS A 118 4.75 -13.73 11.09
CA LYS A 118 4.61 -14.90 11.96
C LYS A 118 3.17 -15.10 12.40
N GLU A 119 2.43 -14.03 12.63
CA GLU A 119 1.05 -14.08 13.11
C GLU A 119 0.05 -14.43 12.00
N VAL A 120 0.20 -13.79 10.84
CA VAL A 120 -0.82 -13.85 9.76
C VAL A 120 -0.36 -14.61 8.51
N GLY A 121 0.89 -15.00 8.45
CA GLY A 121 1.51 -15.63 7.27
C GLY A 121 2.17 -14.61 6.34
N SER A 122 3.33 -14.99 5.80
CA SER A 122 4.16 -14.13 4.92
C SER A 122 3.40 -13.63 3.68
N GLN A 123 2.59 -14.50 3.07
CA GLN A 123 1.82 -14.20 1.86
C GLN A 123 0.80 -13.06 2.04
N SER A 124 0.47 -12.73 3.28
CA SER A 124 -0.51 -11.68 3.62
C SER A 124 0.14 -10.32 3.90
N VAL A 125 1.48 -10.24 3.84
CA VAL A 125 2.23 -9.00 4.09
C VAL A 125 2.80 -8.45 2.79
N VAL A 126 2.37 -7.25 2.43
CA VAL A 126 2.84 -6.47 1.28
C VAL A 126 3.64 -5.29 1.80
N VAL A 127 4.81 -5.02 1.21
CA VAL A 127 5.58 -3.81 1.52
C VAL A 127 5.52 -2.86 0.33
N VAL A 128 5.03 -1.65 0.56
CA VAL A 128 4.98 -0.57 -0.43
C VAL A 128 6.17 0.34 -0.26
N ILE A 129 6.96 0.51 -1.32
CA ILE A 129 8.15 1.33 -1.35
C ILE A 129 7.95 2.46 -2.36
N ASP A 130 7.84 3.68 -1.86
CA ASP A 130 7.75 4.88 -2.69
C ASP A 130 9.15 5.32 -3.11
N VAL A 131 9.40 5.40 -4.40
CA VAL A 131 10.71 5.71 -4.96
C VAL A 131 10.69 6.94 -5.85
N LYS A 132 11.79 7.67 -5.85
CA LYS A 132 12.04 8.79 -6.75
C LYS A 132 13.37 8.66 -7.44
N LYS A 133 13.42 8.93 -8.73
CA LYS A 133 14.64 8.81 -9.55
C LYS A 133 15.70 9.82 -9.13
N LYS A 134 16.93 9.36 -8.96
CA LYS A 134 18.09 10.21 -8.71
C LYS A 134 18.60 10.87 -10.00
N MET A 135 19.24 12.01 -9.87
CA MET A 135 19.81 12.74 -11.02
C MET A 135 20.91 11.93 -11.74
N PHE A 136 21.67 11.13 -11.01
CA PHE A 136 22.82 10.36 -11.55
C PHE A 136 22.56 8.85 -11.57
N GLY A 137 21.30 8.42 -11.71
CA GLY A 137 20.88 7.03 -11.77
C GLY A 137 20.55 6.42 -10.41
N GLY A 138 19.70 5.36 -10.43
CA GLY A 138 19.16 4.72 -9.23
C GLY A 138 17.99 5.50 -8.62
N TYR A 139 17.53 5.04 -7.46
CA TYR A 139 16.34 5.56 -6.79
C TYR A 139 16.61 5.88 -5.32
N ASP A 140 15.94 6.92 -4.83
CA ASP A 140 15.83 7.23 -3.42
C ASP A 140 14.48 6.74 -2.89
N ILE A 141 14.46 6.18 -1.68
CA ILE A 141 13.23 5.78 -0.99
C ILE A 141 12.68 6.99 -0.22
N TYR A 142 11.37 7.18 -0.32
CA TYR A 142 10.63 8.21 0.38
C TYR A 142 9.55 7.61 1.28
N THR A 143 9.13 8.37 2.28
CA THR A 143 8.01 8.08 3.18
C THR A 143 7.11 9.30 3.31
N HIS A 144 6.00 9.17 4.06
CA HIS A 144 5.08 10.27 4.35
C HIS A 144 4.61 10.97 3.07
N ASN A 145 4.00 10.21 2.16
CA ASN A 145 3.49 10.70 0.87
C ASN A 145 4.59 11.38 0.03
N GLY A 146 5.78 10.80 0.00
CA GLY A 146 6.91 11.30 -0.81
C GLY A 146 7.55 12.58 -0.29
N THR A 147 7.28 13.00 0.95
CA THR A 147 7.81 14.25 1.53
C THR A 147 9.11 14.04 2.30
N LYS A 148 9.35 12.85 2.85
CA LYS A 148 10.52 12.54 3.68
C LYS A 148 11.43 11.55 2.97
N LYS A 149 12.57 12.03 2.47
CA LYS A 149 13.62 11.17 1.90
C LYS A 149 14.30 10.34 3.00
N THR A 150 14.60 9.08 2.69
CA THR A 150 15.41 8.21 3.55
C THR A 150 16.84 8.11 3.07
N ASN A 151 17.74 7.56 3.91
CA ASN A 151 19.12 7.25 3.53
C ASN A 151 19.31 5.74 3.24
N ILE A 152 18.22 5.02 2.94
CA ILE A 152 18.22 3.58 2.73
C ILE A 152 18.50 3.29 1.25
N ASP A 153 19.39 2.33 1.01
CA ASP A 153 19.67 1.81 -0.33
C ASP A 153 18.54 0.86 -0.75
N LEU A 154 17.94 1.09 -1.92
CA LEU A 154 16.78 0.33 -2.40
C LEU A 154 17.08 -1.15 -2.58
N GLU A 155 18.20 -1.51 -3.20
CA GLU A 155 18.53 -2.90 -3.51
C GLU A 155 18.80 -3.70 -2.24
N LYS A 156 19.58 -3.13 -1.31
CA LYS A 156 19.84 -3.74 -0.01
C LYS A 156 18.57 -3.92 0.81
N PHE A 157 17.69 -2.92 0.77
CA PHE A 157 16.42 -2.97 1.49
C PHE A 157 15.50 -4.06 0.96
N ILE A 158 15.40 -4.22 -0.37
CA ILE A 158 14.64 -5.31 -0.99
C ILE A 158 15.17 -6.68 -0.56
N ILE A 159 16.51 -6.87 -0.57
CA ILE A 159 17.14 -8.13 -0.14
C ILE A 159 16.83 -8.41 1.34
N GLU A 160 16.91 -7.39 2.18
CA GLU A 160 16.60 -7.50 3.61
C GLU A 160 15.13 -7.89 3.83
N LEU A 161 14.18 -7.23 3.14
CA LEU A 161 12.76 -7.55 3.20
C LEU A 161 12.47 -9.00 2.79
N GLN A 162 13.12 -9.50 1.75
CA GLN A 162 12.98 -10.90 1.33
C GLN A 162 13.38 -11.87 2.44
N SER A 163 14.45 -11.56 3.19
CA SER A 163 14.90 -12.38 4.32
C SER A 163 13.94 -12.40 5.50
N LEU A 164 13.08 -11.38 5.63
CA LEU A 164 12.08 -11.27 6.70
C LEU A 164 10.78 -12.03 6.42
N GLY A 165 10.64 -12.64 5.23
CA GLY A 165 9.47 -13.43 4.86
C GLY A 165 8.27 -12.55 4.55
N ILE A 166 8.41 -11.62 3.61
CA ILE A 166 7.28 -10.88 3.03
C ILE A 166 6.68 -11.63 1.84
N GLY A 167 5.41 -11.40 1.56
CA GLY A 167 4.72 -11.97 0.41
C GLY A 167 4.99 -11.22 -0.88
N GLU A 168 4.86 -9.91 -0.86
CA GLU A 168 4.94 -9.08 -2.06
C GLU A 168 5.59 -7.73 -1.79
N ILE A 169 6.19 -7.15 -2.83
CA ILE A 169 6.71 -5.78 -2.85
C ILE A 169 5.97 -5.01 -3.93
N VAL A 170 5.45 -3.84 -3.57
CA VAL A 170 4.90 -2.86 -4.50
C VAL A 170 5.88 -1.70 -4.61
N ILE A 171 6.43 -1.48 -5.80
CA ILE A 171 7.26 -0.30 -6.08
C ILE A 171 6.39 0.78 -6.70
N ASN A 172 6.34 1.94 -6.06
CA ASN A 172 5.55 3.07 -6.49
C ASN A 172 6.47 4.21 -6.93
N SER A 173 6.47 4.53 -8.23
CA SER A 173 7.32 5.59 -8.79
C SER A 173 6.64 6.94 -8.65
N ILE A 174 7.12 7.77 -7.70
CA ILE A 174 6.58 9.11 -7.43
C ILE A 174 6.60 9.98 -8.69
N ASP A 175 7.67 9.90 -9.48
CA ASP A 175 7.83 10.75 -10.67
C ASP A 175 6.83 10.38 -11.78
N ASN A 176 6.33 9.13 -11.79
CA ASN A 176 5.39 8.60 -12.79
C ASN A 176 3.94 8.52 -12.28
N ASP A 177 3.70 8.76 -10.98
CA ASP A 177 2.35 8.78 -10.42
C ASP A 177 1.47 9.80 -11.16
N GLY A 178 0.34 9.32 -11.70
CA GLY A 178 -0.68 10.12 -12.38
C GLY A 178 -0.25 10.78 -13.69
N VAL A 179 0.97 10.54 -14.20
CA VAL A 179 1.54 11.21 -15.40
C VAL A 179 1.06 10.56 -16.69
N MET A 180 0.48 9.38 -16.64
CA MET A 180 -0.07 8.63 -17.81
C MET A 180 0.98 8.30 -18.88
N LYS A 181 2.24 8.05 -18.48
CA LYS A 181 3.35 7.72 -19.39
C LYS A 181 3.78 6.24 -19.32
N GLY A 182 3.01 5.40 -18.65
CA GLY A 182 3.35 3.99 -18.40
C GLY A 182 4.22 3.81 -17.16
N TYR A 183 4.68 2.56 -16.98
CA TYR A 183 5.52 2.19 -15.85
C TYR A 183 6.96 2.67 -16.04
N ASP A 184 7.66 2.86 -14.93
CA ASP A 184 9.10 3.12 -14.88
C ASP A 184 9.83 1.75 -14.85
N ILE A 185 10.27 1.30 -16.02
CA ILE A 185 10.90 -0.01 -16.25
C ILE A 185 12.40 0.13 -16.33
#